data_7903fc6271fd14d20183dfae3e06f2a5
#
_entry.id   7903fc6271fd14d20183dfae3e06f2a5
#
_cell.length_a   1.000
_cell.length_b   1.000
_cell.length_c   1.000
_cell.angle_alpha   90.00
_cell.angle_beta   90.00
_cell.angle_gamma   90.00
#
_symmetry.space_group_name_H-M   'P 1'
#
loop_
_entity.id
_entity.type
_entity.pdbx_description
1 polymer ?
#
loop_
_entity_poly.entity_id
_entity_poly.type
_entity_poly.pdbx_seq_one_letter_code
_entity_poly.pdbx_strand_id
1 'polypeptide(L)'
;MKVLRRTAQAAGLWLAFMAAALAGEPLKIATSAGPVAQLASFAAKLAKEKGQDVKIVELSDWVALNEVVNSGEVDANLFQHATYLALQNKQRGFNLVQVDKVGVIAPVGLFSKKIKKLDEIKSGDSVAIPNEPLNGARGLILLERAGLIKLAPGKGFSVSKFDIIENPKNLKIVELDPAQTYRSLDDVTLALVNITYLIPAGGDPKSALIIDRTADDGLVLRFTARPDKKDDPRLKAFIQVFNSPEVKQFIEEKIPAFIPAGFSS
;
A
#
# COMPACT_ATOMS: atom_id res chain seq x y z
N MET A 1 55.89 23.90 -25.72
CA MET A 1 54.53 24.30 -25.34
C MET A 1 53.39 23.43 -25.90
N LYS A 2 53.59 22.48 -26.81
CA LYS A 2 52.53 21.62 -27.40
C LYS A 2 52.27 20.30 -26.61
N VAL A 3 53.17 19.88 -25.73
CA VAL A 3 53.05 18.64 -24.97
C VAL A 3 52.17 18.80 -23.70
N LEU A 4 52.25 19.97 -23.03
CA LEU A 4 51.45 20.23 -21.82
C LEU A 4 49.93 20.39 -22.07
N ARG A 5 49.50 20.73 -23.31
CA ARG A 5 48.04 20.85 -23.61
C ARG A 5 47.35 19.51 -23.82
N ARG A 6 48.07 18.44 -24.18
CA ARG A 6 47.50 17.12 -24.44
C ARG A 6 47.24 16.33 -23.14
N THR A 7 48.03 16.57 -22.08
CA THR A 7 47.86 15.91 -20.79
C THR A 7 46.69 16.46 -19.99
N ALA A 8 46.38 17.75 -20.11
CA ALA A 8 45.23 18.37 -19.46
C ALA A 8 43.87 17.93 -20.05
N GLN A 9 43.82 17.64 -21.35
CA GLN A 9 42.60 17.13 -21.99
C GLN A 9 42.33 15.66 -21.66
N ALA A 10 43.37 14.83 -21.52
CA ALA A 10 43.22 13.44 -21.13
C ALA A 10 42.77 13.30 -19.66
N ALA A 11 43.29 14.11 -18.74
CA ALA A 11 42.87 14.13 -17.34
C ALA A 11 41.41 14.57 -17.14
N GLY A 12 40.95 15.55 -17.94
CA GLY A 12 39.54 16.01 -17.91
C GLY A 12 38.55 14.96 -18.40
N LEU A 13 38.92 14.16 -19.41
CA LEU A 13 38.08 13.06 -19.90
C LEU A 13 38.00 11.88 -18.87
N TRP A 14 39.08 11.60 -18.17
CA TRP A 14 39.10 10.56 -17.14
C TRP A 14 38.25 10.92 -15.92
N LEU A 15 38.25 12.17 -15.49
CA LEU A 15 37.41 12.68 -14.40
C LEU A 15 35.91 12.69 -14.78
N ALA A 16 35.58 13.02 -16.04
CA ALA A 16 34.21 12.96 -16.53
C ALA A 16 33.71 11.50 -16.66
N PHE A 17 34.56 10.55 -17.02
CA PHE A 17 34.22 9.14 -17.08
C PHE A 17 34.07 8.50 -15.69
N MET A 18 34.83 8.93 -14.69
CA MET A 18 34.65 8.51 -13.30
C MET A 18 33.38 9.08 -12.66
N ALA A 19 32.97 10.30 -13.03
CA ALA A 19 31.71 10.87 -12.55
C ALA A 19 30.47 10.17 -13.15
N ALA A 20 30.54 9.70 -14.38
CA ALA A 20 29.48 8.91 -15.00
C ALA A 20 29.38 7.47 -14.46
N ALA A 21 30.50 6.90 -13.96
CA ALA A 21 30.50 5.57 -13.33
C ALA A 21 29.97 5.57 -11.89
N LEU A 22 29.75 6.74 -11.29
CA LEU A 22 29.13 6.91 -9.96
C LEU A 22 27.61 7.11 -10.02
N ALA A 23 27.02 7.25 -11.21
CA ALA A 23 25.57 7.13 -11.40
C ALA A 23 25.19 5.64 -11.39
N GLY A 24 25.07 5.07 -10.18
CA GLY A 24 24.61 3.70 -9.99
C GLY A 24 23.27 3.46 -10.68
N GLU A 25 22.95 2.19 -10.95
CA GLU A 25 21.62 1.86 -11.50
C GLU A 25 20.51 2.50 -10.64
N PRO A 26 19.45 3.04 -11.29
CA PRO A 26 18.33 3.64 -10.55
C PRO A 26 17.71 2.63 -9.59
N LEU A 27 17.36 3.08 -8.40
CA LEU A 27 16.59 2.28 -7.46
C LEU A 27 15.19 2.06 -8.03
N LYS A 28 14.75 0.82 -8.14
CA LYS A 28 13.42 0.47 -8.65
C LYS A 28 12.48 0.09 -7.50
N ILE A 29 11.38 0.83 -7.37
CA ILE A 29 10.36 0.57 -6.34
C ILE A 29 9.02 0.26 -7.01
N ALA A 30 8.47 -0.92 -6.75
CA ALA A 30 7.13 -1.27 -7.20
C ALA A 30 6.08 -0.80 -6.18
N THR A 31 4.95 -0.30 -6.66
CA THR A 31 3.84 0.16 -5.82
C THR A 31 2.50 -0.25 -6.42
N SER A 32 1.46 -0.33 -5.57
CA SER A 32 0.10 -0.40 -6.08
C SER A 32 -0.25 0.90 -6.81
N ALA A 33 -0.95 0.77 -7.93
CA ALA A 33 -1.42 1.91 -8.72
C ALA A 33 -2.29 2.86 -7.88
N GLY A 34 -2.29 4.14 -8.25
CA GLY A 34 -3.09 5.18 -7.60
C GLY A 34 -2.37 5.90 -6.45
N PRO A 35 -3.00 6.11 -5.28
CA PRO A 35 -2.47 7.00 -4.25
C PRO A 35 -1.09 6.62 -3.71
N VAL A 36 -0.77 5.32 -3.57
CA VAL A 36 0.56 4.87 -3.11
C VAL A 36 1.62 5.18 -4.16
N ALA A 37 1.31 4.98 -5.44
CA ALA A 37 2.22 5.35 -6.53
C ALA A 37 2.44 6.86 -6.62
N GLN A 38 1.39 7.67 -6.43
CA GLN A 38 1.51 9.13 -6.37
C GLN A 38 2.44 9.57 -5.24
N LEU A 39 2.28 8.97 -4.05
CA LEU A 39 3.14 9.22 -2.88
C LEU A 39 4.59 8.84 -3.16
N ALA A 40 4.82 7.63 -3.67
CA ALA A 40 6.17 7.15 -3.99
C ALA A 40 6.83 8.01 -5.10
N SER A 41 6.06 8.44 -6.11
CA SER A 41 6.53 9.31 -7.18
C SER A 41 6.89 10.71 -6.68
N PHE A 42 6.13 11.25 -5.72
CA PHE A 42 6.48 12.51 -5.06
C PHE A 42 7.80 12.38 -4.30
N ALA A 43 7.96 11.32 -3.50
CA ALA A 43 9.22 11.04 -2.80
C ALA A 43 10.40 10.81 -3.78
N ALA A 44 10.16 10.14 -4.91
CA ALA A 44 11.17 9.94 -5.95
C ALA A 44 11.62 11.26 -6.59
N LYS A 45 10.69 12.22 -6.77
CA LYS A 45 11.04 13.58 -7.23
C LYS A 45 11.96 14.28 -6.24
N LEU A 46 11.65 14.24 -4.95
CA LEU A 46 12.52 14.82 -3.90
C LEU A 46 13.88 14.10 -3.84
N ALA A 47 13.92 12.79 -4.01
CA ALA A 47 15.16 12.02 -4.07
C ALA A 47 16.04 12.46 -5.25
N LYS A 48 15.43 12.71 -6.41
CA LYS A 48 16.14 13.21 -7.60
C LYS A 48 16.78 14.57 -7.37
N GLU A 49 16.10 15.48 -6.68
CA GLU A 49 16.64 16.79 -6.28
C GLU A 49 17.88 16.65 -5.37
N LYS A 50 17.98 15.53 -4.65
CA LYS A 50 19.13 15.16 -3.81
C LYS A 50 20.15 14.26 -4.53
N GLY A 51 20.03 14.10 -5.85
CA GLY A 51 20.97 13.35 -6.69
C GLY A 51 20.74 11.83 -6.70
N GLN A 52 19.61 11.32 -6.19
CA GLN A 52 19.28 9.91 -6.22
C GLN A 52 18.21 9.64 -7.30
N ASP A 53 18.52 8.78 -8.25
CA ASP A 53 17.56 8.36 -9.28
C ASP A 53 16.72 7.17 -8.78
N VAL A 54 15.39 7.35 -8.75
CA VAL A 54 14.43 6.34 -8.29
C VAL A 54 13.34 6.16 -9.34
N LYS A 55 13.17 4.92 -9.79
CA LYS A 55 12.12 4.55 -10.76
C LYS A 55 10.95 3.89 -10.03
N ILE A 56 9.77 4.48 -10.14
CA ILE A 56 8.53 3.89 -9.63
C ILE A 56 7.90 3.03 -10.72
N VAL A 57 7.53 1.79 -10.34
CA VAL A 57 6.86 0.81 -11.20
C VAL A 57 5.48 0.55 -10.61
N GLU A 58 4.43 0.92 -11.34
CA GLU A 58 3.05 0.76 -10.88
C GLU A 58 2.47 -0.56 -11.38
N LEU A 59 1.90 -1.35 -10.48
CA LEU A 59 1.17 -2.58 -10.79
C LEU A 59 -0.18 -2.57 -10.08
N SER A 60 -1.20 -3.10 -10.75
CA SER A 60 -2.55 -3.20 -10.18
C SER A 60 -2.77 -4.51 -9.41
N ASP A 61 -1.97 -5.53 -9.68
CA ASP A 61 -2.03 -6.84 -9.03
C ASP A 61 -1.10 -6.88 -7.82
N TRP A 62 -1.66 -7.09 -6.62
CA TRP A 62 -0.88 -7.16 -5.38
C TRP A 62 0.04 -8.38 -5.30
N VAL A 63 -0.32 -9.47 -5.97
CA VAL A 63 0.54 -10.67 -6.03
C VAL A 63 1.77 -10.38 -6.88
N ALA A 64 1.58 -9.79 -8.06
CA ALA A 64 2.66 -9.41 -8.96
C ALA A 64 3.67 -8.45 -8.30
N LEU A 65 3.23 -7.57 -7.38
CA LEU A 65 4.11 -6.67 -6.62
C LEU A 65 5.15 -7.40 -5.77
N ASN A 66 4.84 -8.58 -5.26
CA ASN A 66 5.79 -9.41 -4.53
C ASN A 66 6.63 -10.29 -5.48
N GLU A 67 6.06 -10.74 -6.58
CA GLU A 67 6.78 -11.54 -7.59
C GLU A 67 7.94 -10.77 -8.21
N VAL A 68 7.73 -9.50 -8.61
CA VAL A 68 8.80 -8.67 -9.20
C VAL A 68 9.90 -8.30 -8.21
N VAL A 69 9.63 -8.24 -6.89
CA VAL A 69 10.66 -8.08 -5.86
C VAL A 69 11.41 -9.39 -5.68
N ASN A 70 10.69 -10.51 -5.57
CA ASN A 70 11.28 -11.82 -5.35
C ASN A 70 12.19 -12.25 -6.52
N SER A 71 11.78 -11.95 -7.77
CA SER A 71 12.60 -12.22 -8.98
C SER A 71 13.81 -11.29 -9.12
N GLY A 72 13.82 -10.13 -8.43
CA GLY A 72 14.86 -9.12 -8.55
C GLY A 72 14.68 -8.16 -9.70
N GLU A 73 13.52 -8.13 -10.36
CA GLU A 73 13.18 -7.16 -11.39
C GLU A 73 13.12 -5.74 -10.83
N VAL A 74 12.67 -5.61 -9.56
CA VAL A 74 12.73 -4.38 -8.76
C VAL A 74 13.44 -4.62 -7.44
N ASP A 75 13.96 -3.56 -6.81
CA ASP A 75 14.73 -3.63 -5.56
C ASP A 75 13.82 -3.82 -4.34
N ALA A 76 12.66 -3.13 -4.31
CA ALA A 76 11.68 -3.22 -3.23
C ALA A 76 10.27 -2.88 -3.72
N ASN A 77 9.27 -3.09 -2.84
CA ASN A 77 7.92 -2.57 -3.06
C ASN A 77 7.42 -1.76 -1.86
N LEU A 78 6.37 -0.97 -2.08
CA LEU A 78 5.62 -0.24 -1.06
C LEU A 78 4.13 -0.39 -1.34
N PHE A 79 3.43 -1.31 -0.65
CA PHE A 79 1.98 -1.48 -0.81
C PHE A 79 1.31 -2.32 0.28
N GLN A 80 2.07 -3.02 1.14
CA GLN A 80 1.55 -4.10 1.98
C GLN A 80 1.91 -3.95 3.45
N HIS A 81 1.00 -4.40 4.30
CA HIS A 81 1.23 -4.58 5.74
C HIS A 81 1.84 -5.96 6.05
N ALA A 82 2.38 -6.11 7.26
CA ALA A 82 3.11 -7.30 7.68
C ALA A 82 2.29 -8.61 7.56
N THR A 83 1.00 -8.57 7.88
CA THR A 83 0.13 -9.77 7.82
C THR A 83 -0.05 -10.27 6.39
N TYR A 84 -0.25 -9.36 5.42
CA TYR A 84 -0.34 -9.74 4.00
C TYR A 84 0.99 -10.30 3.50
N LEU A 85 2.10 -9.66 3.85
CA LEU A 85 3.44 -10.16 3.51
C LEU A 85 3.67 -11.58 4.04
N ALA A 86 3.35 -11.84 5.32
CA ALA A 86 3.49 -13.15 5.93
C ALA A 86 2.64 -14.22 5.21
N LEU A 87 1.42 -13.87 4.83
CA LEU A 87 0.54 -14.74 4.04
C LEU A 87 1.16 -15.07 2.68
N GLN A 88 1.64 -14.06 1.93
CA GLN A 88 2.26 -14.24 0.62
C GLN A 88 3.55 -15.05 0.70
N ASN A 89 4.40 -14.78 1.69
CA ASN A 89 5.60 -15.57 1.93
C ASN A 89 5.26 -17.06 2.14
N LYS A 90 4.25 -17.34 2.97
CA LYS A 90 3.81 -18.72 3.25
C LYS A 90 3.21 -19.40 2.03
N GLN A 91 2.35 -18.73 1.29
CA GLN A 91 1.61 -19.33 0.15
C GLN A 91 2.47 -19.51 -1.09
N ARG A 92 3.44 -18.60 -1.31
CA ARG A 92 4.25 -18.53 -2.53
C ARG A 92 5.69 -18.98 -2.33
N GLY A 93 6.10 -19.29 -1.10
CA GLY A 93 7.48 -19.65 -0.79
C GLY A 93 8.47 -18.48 -0.91
N PHE A 94 7.98 -17.23 -0.79
CA PHE A 94 8.85 -16.06 -0.76
C PHE A 94 9.51 -15.92 0.61
N ASN A 95 10.60 -15.14 0.64
CA ASN A 95 11.30 -14.78 1.89
C ASN A 95 11.52 -13.26 1.97
N LEU A 96 10.50 -12.50 1.61
CA LEU A 96 10.57 -11.04 1.61
C LEU A 96 10.44 -10.50 3.04
N VAL A 97 11.06 -9.35 3.30
CA VAL A 97 11.10 -8.73 4.63
C VAL A 97 10.74 -7.24 4.55
N GLN A 98 10.06 -6.74 5.58
CA GLN A 98 9.88 -5.30 5.75
C GLN A 98 11.22 -4.65 6.16
N VAL A 99 11.50 -3.46 5.61
CA VAL A 99 12.81 -2.81 5.73
C VAL A 99 12.85 -1.74 6.80
N ASP A 100 11.75 -1.02 7.00
CA ASP A 100 11.67 0.12 7.92
C ASP A 100 10.31 0.21 8.61
N LYS A 101 10.17 1.15 9.55
CA LYS A 101 8.92 1.41 10.27
C LYS A 101 8.06 2.49 9.62
N VAL A 102 8.67 3.34 8.76
CA VAL A 102 7.94 4.40 8.07
C VAL A 102 7.03 3.84 6.98
N GLY A 103 5.86 4.43 6.86
CA GLY A 103 4.89 4.03 5.86
C GLY A 103 3.58 4.80 5.98
N VAL A 104 2.52 4.22 5.45
CA VAL A 104 1.19 4.80 5.50
C VAL A 104 0.15 3.72 5.83
N ILE A 105 -0.94 4.10 6.48
CA ILE A 105 -2.11 3.24 6.60
C ILE A 105 -3.10 3.65 5.50
N ALA A 106 -3.41 2.71 4.63
CA ALA A 106 -4.49 2.86 3.66
C ALA A 106 -5.82 2.47 4.31
N PRO A 107 -6.80 3.38 4.36
CA PRO A 107 -8.09 3.08 4.94
C PRO A 107 -8.88 2.10 4.08
N VAL A 108 -9.88 1.50 4.71
CA VAL A 108 -10.96 0.76 4.05
C VAL A 108 -12.28 1.41 4.41
N GLY A 109 -13.30 1.22 3.59
CA GLY A 109 -14.63 1.76 3.87
C GLY A 109 -15.74 0.82 3.43
N LEU A 110 -16.93 0.99 4.01
CA LEU A 110 -18.16 0.39 3.51
C LEU A 110 -18.78 1.34 2.50
N PHE A 111 -18.98 0.83 1.29
CA PHE A 111 -19.55 1.57 0.16
C PHE A 111 -20.83 0.90 -0.33
N SER A 112 -21.67 1.68 -0.99
CA SER A 112 -22.90 1.20 -1.64
C SER A 112 -23.22 2.03 -2.87
N LYS A 113 -23.78 1.38 -3.89
CA LYS A 113 -24.49 2.03 -5.00
C LYS A 113 -26.00 1.99 -4.83
N LYS A 114 -26.52 1.18 -3.89
CA LYS A 114 -27.96 0.89 -3.74
C LYS A 114 -28.62 1.66 -2.59
N ILE A 115 -27.85 1.97 -1.53
CA ILE A 115 -28.35 2.70 -0.35
C ILE A 115 -27.49 3.93 -0.06
N LYS A 116 -28.06 4.89 0.65
CA LYS A 116 -27.39 6.13 1.06
C LYS A 116 -27.02 6.17 2.54
N LYS A 117 -27.67 5.31 3.34
CA LYS A 117 -27.47 5.20 4.79
C LYS A 117 -27.50 3.73 5.21
N LEU A 118 -26.79 3.40 6.28
CA LEU A 118 -26.73 2.04 6.80
C LEU A 118 -28.06 1.51 7.37
N ASP A 119 -28.95 2.38 7.80
CA ASP A 119 -30.29 2.04 8.27
C ASP A 119 -31.22 1.51 7.16
N GLU A 120 -30.92 1.81 5.90
CA GLU A 120 -31.66 1.32 4.73
C GLU A 120 -31.40 -0.16 4.40
N ILE A 121 -30.40 -0.80 5.07
CA ILE A 121 -30.08 -2.21 4.89
C ILE A 121 -31.27 -3.08 5.30
N LYS A 122 -31.63 -4.02 4.41
CA LYS A 122 -32.74 -4.95 4.57
C LYS A 122 -32.27 -6.33 5.00
N SER A 123 -33.19 -7.11 5.56
CA SER A 123 -32.92 -8.51 5.87
C SER A 123 -32.59 -9.29 4.59
N GLY A 124 -31.54 -10.11 4.65
CA GLY A 124 -31.06 -10.92 3.52
C GLY A 124 -30.16 -10.19 2.52
N ASP A 125 -29.87 -8.90 2.73
CA ASP A 125 -28.94 -8.16 1.89
C ASP A 125 -27.54 -8.79 1.88
N SER A 126 -26.84 -8.65 0.75
CA SER A 126 -25.49 -9.18 0.57
C SER A 126 -24.45 -8.11 0.86
N VAL A 127 -23.37 -8.52 1.54
CA VAL A 127 -22.22 -7.68 1.88
C VAL A 127 -20.95 -8.37 1.39
N ALA A 128 -20.22 -7.74 0.47
CA ALA A 128 -18.93 -8.23 0.01
C ALA A 128 -17.80 -7.75 0.93
N ILE A 129 -16.89 -8.67 1.26
CA ILE A 129 -15.65 -8.38 1.99
C ILE A 129 -14.46 -9.04 1.26
N PRO A 130 -13.22 -8.55 1.44
CA PRO A 130 -12.04 -9.24 0.95
C PRO A 130 -11.89 -10.65 1.49
N ASN A 131 -11.44 -11.58 0.65
CA ASN A 131 -11.20 -12.97 1.01
C ASN A 131 -9.83 -13.22 1.68
N GLU A 132 -8.99 -12.18 1.82
CA GLU A 132 -7.74 -12.31 2.55
C GLU A 132 -7.94 -11.91 4.05
N PRO A 133 -7.24 -12.60 4.97
CA PRO A 133 -7.62 -12.62 6.39
C PRO A 133 -7.74 -11.23 7.03
N LEU A 134 -6.72 -10.35 6.87
CA LEU A 134 -6.72 -9.07 7.58
C LEU A 134 -7.77 -8.09 7.05
N ASN A 135 -7.87 -7.92 5.73
CA ASN A 135 -8.88 -7.00 5.19
C ASN A 135 -10.30 -7.58 5.30
N GLY A 136 -10.47 -8.91 5.25
CA GLY A 136 -11.73 -9.57 5.62
C GLY A 136 -12.13 -9.27 7.06
N ALA A 137 -11.21 -9.42 8.01
CA ALA A 137 -11.43 -9.08 9.41
C ALA A 137 -11.75 -7.59 9.61
N ARG A 138 -11.06 -6.67 8.91
CA ARG A 138 -11.39 -5.23 8.92
C ARG A 138 -12.83 -4.98 8.46
N GLY A 139 -13.29 -5.73 7.44
CA GLY A 139 -14.67 -5.66 6.97
C GLY A 139 -15.68 -6.06 8.04
N LEU A 140 -15.45 -7.18 8.69
CA LEU A 140 -16.31 -7.68 9.75
C LEU A 140 -16.34 -6.72 10.96
N ILE A 141 -15.18 -6.23 11.39
CA ILE A 141 -15.08 -5.24 12.48
C ILE A 141 -15.83 -3.94 12.12
N LEU A 142 -15.76 -3.52 10.88
CA LEU A 142 -16.46 -2.32 10.44
C LEU A 142 -17.98 -2.53 10.39
N LEU A 143 -18.46 -3.71 10.02
CA LEU A 143 -19.87 -4.11 10.11
C LEU A 143 -20.35 -4.17 11.57
N GLU A 144 -19.52 -4.66 12.50
CA GLU A 144 -19.84 -4.64 13.92
C GLU A 144 -19.94 -3.21 14.47
N ARG A 145 -18.98 -2.35 14.15
CA ARG A 145 -19.02 -0.92 14.53
C ARG A 145 -20.24 -0.20 13.95
N ALA A 146 -20.72 -0.64 12.80
CA ALA A 146 -21.96 -0.16 12.19
C ALA A 146 -23.24 -0.73 12.87
N GLY A 147 -23.10 -1.61 13.84
CA GLY A 147 -24.24 -2.27 14.52
C GLY A 147 -24.98 -3.29 13.66
N LEU A 148 -24.38 -3.76 12.58
CA LEU A 148 -25.02 -4.67 11.61
C LEU A 148 -24.85 -6.14 11.99
N ILE A 149 -23.75 -6.48 12.66
CA ILE A 149 -23.44 -7.81 13.18
C ILE A 149 -22.80 -7.69 14.56
N LYS A 150 -22.61 -8.82 15.24
CA LYS A 150 -21.79 -8.93 16.44
C LYS A 150 -20.78 -10.06 16.29
N LEU A 151 -19.55 -9.83 16.70
CA LEU A 151 -18.45 -10.75 16.58
C LEU A 151 -18.11 -11.40 17.92
N ALA A 152 -17.54 -12.59 17.90
CA ALA A 152 -16.98 -13.22 19.09
C ALA A 152 -15.86 -12.34 19.68
N PRO A 153 -15.87 -12.04 20.98
CA PRO A 153 -14.93 -11.12 21.60
C PRO A 153 -13.49 -11.66 21.61
N GLY A 154 -12.52 -10.73 21.69
CA GLY A 154 -11.12 -11.05 21.97
C GLY A 154 -10.27 -11.51 20.78
N LYS A 155 -10.83 -11.58 19.58
CA LYS A 155 -10.12 -12.06 18.38
C LYS A 155 -9.42 -10.94 17.58
N GLY A 156 -9.81 -9.67 17.74
CA GLY A 156 -9.25 -8.55 17.00
C GLY A 156 -9.22 -8.81 15.49
N PHE A 157 -8.11 -8.58 14.84
CA PHE A 157 -7.95 -8.82 13.38
C PHE A 157 -7.82 -10.30 12.98
N SER A 158 -8.04 -11.25 13.91
CA SER A 158 -8.11 -12.68 13.59
C SER A 158 -9.55 -13.18 13.41
N VAL A 159 -10.55 -12.30 13.43
CA VAL A 159 -11.94 -12.67 13.17
C VAL A 159 -12.18 -13.09 11.73
N SER A 160 -13.09 -14.05 11.55
CA SER A 160 -13.60 -14.53 10.27
C SER A 160 -15.13 -14.49 10.27
N LYS A 161 -15.77 -14.74 9.14
CA LYS A 161 -17.24 -14.82 9.06
C LYS A 161 -17.85 -15.90 9.97
N PHE A 162 -17.06 -16.91 10.37
CA PHE A 162 -17.50 -17.95 11.31
C PHE A 162 -17.55 -17.48 12.78
N ASP A 163 -17.02 -16.30 13.04
CA ASP A 163 -17.03 -15.67 14.36
C ASP A 163 -18.20 -14.68 14.54
N ILE A 164 -19.11 -14.59 13.57
CA ILE A 164 -20.34 -13.81 13.71
C ILE A 164 -21.28 -14.55 14.65
N ILE A 165 -21.53 -13.96 15.84
CA ILE A 165 -22.42 -14.52 16.86
C ILE A 165 -23.84 -13.95 16.81
N GLU A 166 -24.03 -12.75 16.25
CA GLU A 166 -25.34 -12.17 15.97
C GLU A 166 -25.35 -11.55 14.57
N ASN A 167 -26.42 -11.82 13.84
CA ASN A 167 -26.66 -11.26 12.51
C ASN A 167 -28.17 -10.99 12.35
N PRO A 168 -28.69 -9.94 13.01
CA PRO A 168 -30.14 -9.72 13.13
C PRO A 168 -30.84 -9.47 11.80
N LYS A 169 -30.09 -9.02 10.80
CA LYS A 169 -30.60 -8.80 9.44
C LYS A 169 -30.31 -9.95 8.48
N ASN A 170 -29.80 -11.09 8.95
CA ASN A 170 -29.45 -12.24 8.13
C ASN A 170 -28.59 -11.85 6.90
N LEU A 171 -27.63 -10.94 7.08
CA LEU A 171 -26.75 -10.48 6.02
C LEU A 171 -25.94 -11.65 5.43
N LYS A 172 -25.86 -11.69 4.10
CA LYS A 172 -25.08 -12.69 3.36
C LYS A 172 -23.67 -12.16 3.16
N ILE A 173 -22.70 -12.70 3.90
CA ILE A 173 -21.30 -12.31 3.75
C ILE A 173 -20.68 -13.06 2.57
N VAL A 174 -20.25 -12.28 1.56
CA VAL A 174 -19.62 -12.78 0.32
C VAL A 174 -18.15 -12.38 0.35
N GLU A 175 -17.26 -13.38 0.30
CA GLU A 175 -15.82 -13.16 0.28
C GLU A 175 -15.32 -13.12 -1.16
N LEU A 176 -14.67 -12.02 -1.55
CA LEU A 176 -14.18 -11.76 -2.91
C LEU A 176 -12.71 -11.32 -2.88
N ASP A 177 -12.04 -11.49 -4.02
CA ASP A 177 -10.75 -10.85 -4.24
C ASP A 177 -10.85 -9.33 -3.99
N PRO A 178 -9.92 -8.71 -3.25
CA PRO A 178 -9.96 -7.28 -2.96
C PRO A 178 -10.15 -6.38 -4.19
N ALA A 179 -9.55 -6.74 -5.33
CA ALA A 179 -9.71 -6.00 -6.58
C ALA A 179 -11.14 -6.06 -7.18
N GLN A 180 -11.94 -7.03 -6.76
CA GLN A 180 -13.32 -7.22 -7.24
C GLN A 180 -14.36 -6.53 -6.33
N THR A 181 -14.00 -6.16 -5.09
CA THR A 181 -14.97 -5.65 -4.11
C THR A 181 -15.69 -4.37 -4.56
N TYR A 182 -15.00 -3.44 -5.23
CA TYR A 182 -15.64 -2.23 -5.73
C TYR A 182 -16.64 -2.52 -6.88
N ARG A 183 -16.27 -3.41 -7.79
CA ARG A 183 -17.15 -3.80 -8.92
C ARG A 183 -18.37 -4.57 -8.44
N SER A 184 -18.24 -5.37 -7.38
CA SER A 184 -19.36 -6.14 -6.83
C SER A 184 -20.50 -5.27 -6.29
N LEU A 185 -20.31 -3.94 -6.12
CA LEU A 185 -21.35 -3.00 -5.71
C LEU A 185 -22.52 -2.89 -6.69
N ASP A 186 -22.38 -3.41 -7.91
CA ASP A 186 -23.50 -3.55 -8.85
C ASP A 186 -24.45 -4.68 -8.43
N ASP A 187 -23.91 -5.72 -7.77
CA ASP A 187 -24.64 -6.94 -7.40
C ASP A 187 -25.00 -6.98 -5.92
N VAL A 188 -24.11 -6.55 -5.01
CA VAL A 188 -24.32 -6.57 -3.56
C VAL A 188 -24.87 -5.24 -3.03
N THR A 189 -25.42 -5.24 -1.82
CA THR A 189 -25.91 -4.00 -1.17
C THR A 189 -24.79 -3.20 -0.57
N LEU A 190 -23.80 -3.85 0.05
CA LEU A 190 -22.59 -3.22 0.61
C LEU A 190 -21.33 -3.95 0.16
N ALA A 191 -20.22 -3.22 0.08
CA ALA A 191 -18.92 -3.83 0.00
C ALA A 191 -17.90 -3.11 0.88
N LEU A 192 -17.02 -3.86 1.54
CA LEU A 192 -15.77 -3.31 2.06
C LEU A 192 -14.81 -3.13 0.89
N VAL A 193 -14.36 -1.90 0.68
CA VAL A 193 -13.41 -1.59 -0.38
C VAL A 193 -12.16 -0.93 0.19
N ASN A 194 -11.00 -1.44 -0.20
CA ASN A 194 -9.73 -0.79 0.06
C ASN A 194 -9.61 0.46 -0.81
N ILE A 195 -9.25 1.60 -0.22
CA ILE A 195 -9.13 2.88 -0.94
C ILE A 195 -8.13 2.80 -2.10
N THR A 196 -7.11 1.93 -1.99
CA THR A 196 -6.13 1.66 -3.05
C THR A 196 -6.73 1.00 -4.29
N TYR A 197 -7.87 0.33 -4.19
CA TYR A 197 -8.64 -0.17 -5.32
C TYR A 197 -9.80 0.75 -5.72
N LEU A 198 -10.37 1.45 -4.75
CA LEU A 198 -11.49 2.36 -4.98
C LEU A 198 -11.12 3.48 -5.95
N ILE A 199 -10.04 4.22 -5.64
CA ILE A 199 -9.64 5.41 -6.40
C ILE A 199 -9.26 5.09 -7.85
N PRO A 200 -8.40 4.10 -8.14
CA PRO A 200 -8.09 3.72 -9.53
C PRO A 200 -9.32 3.24 -10.32
N ALA A 201 -10.32 2.70 -9.64
CA ALA A 201 -11.59 2.28 -10.25
C ALA A 201 -12.60 3.45 -10.44
N GLY A 202 -12.21 4.68 -10.12
CA GLY A 202 -13.04 5.88 -10.27
C GLY A 202 -14.02 6.14 -9.11
N GLY A 203 -13.88 5.42 -7.99
CA GLY A 203 -14.70 5.64 -6.80
C GLY A 203 -14.20 6.85 -5.98
N ASP A 204 -15.15 7.53 -5.32
CA ASP A 204 -14.86 8.65 -4.42
C ASP A 204 -14.81 8.15 -2.96
N PRO A 205 -13.68 8.31 -2.24
CA PRO A 205 -13.58 7.96 -0.83
C PRO A 205 -14.64 8.67 0.07
N LYS A 206 -15.13 9.84 -0.35
CA LYS A 206 -16.15 10.60 0.37
C LYS A 206 -17.54 9.95 0.29
N SER A 207 -17.77 9.06 -0.66
CA SER A 207 -19.03 8.31 -0.79
C SER A 207 -19.15 7.13 0.18
N ALA A 208 -18.13 6.87 1.01
CA ALA A 208 -18.19 5.83 2.01
C ALA A 208 -19.31 6.09 3.02
N LEU A 209 -20.12 5.06 3.32
CA LEU A 209 -21.10 5.11 4.40
C LEU A 209 -20.42 5.11 5.77
N ILE A 210 -19.27 4.46 5.86
CA ILE A 210 -18.36 4.49 7.02
C ILE A 210 -16.92 4.20 6.55
N ILE A 211 -15.95 4.92 7.11
CA ILE A 211 -14.51 4.71 6.85
C ILE A 211 -13.83 4.23 8.14
N ASP A 212 -12.99 3.20 8.00
CA ASP A 212 -12.08 2.76 9.06
C ASP A 212 -10.86 3.69 9.11
N ARG A 213 -10.72 4.41 10.22
CA ARG A 213 -9.58 5.28 10.53
C ARG A 213 -8.71 4.72 11.66
N THR A 214 -8.72 3.41 11.85
CA THR A 214 -7.89 2.76 12.86
C THR A 214 -6.43 2.99 12.56
N ALA A 215 -5.72 3.60 13.50
CA ALA A 215 -4.28 3.79 13.46
C ALA A 215 -3.62 2.65 14.27
N ASP A 216 -3.31 1.55 13.59
CA ASP A 216 -2.66 0.37 14.19
C ASP A 216 -1.39 0.05 13.40
N ASP A 217 -0.30 -0.25 14.09
CA ASP A 217 1.00 -0.55 13.49
C ASP A 217 0.94 -1.76 12.54
N GLY A 218 0.09 -2.73 12.83
CA GLY A 218 -0.14 -3.90 11.98
C GLY A 218 -0.78 -3.58 10.62
N LEU A 219 -1.37 -2.38 10.45
CA LEU A 219 -2.01 -1.93 9.21
C LEU A 219 -1.09 -1.08 8.32
N VAL A 220 0.12 -0.76 8.79
CA VAL A 220 1.04 0.11 8.06
C VAL A 220 1.57 -0.58 6.82
N LEU A 221 1.38 0.04 5.66
CA LEU A 221 2.02 -0.35 4.41
C LEU A 221 3.48 0.12 4.45
N ARG A 222 4.42 -0.81 4.34
CA ARG A 222 5.85 -0.57 4.49
C ARG A 222 6.64 -1.01 3.27
N PHE A 223 7.85 -0.44 3.15
CA PHE A 223 8.82 -0.94 2.18
C PHE A 223 9.19 -2.39 2.48
N THR A 224 9.16 -3.20 1.45
CA THR A 224 9.46 -4.64 1.51
C THR A 224 10.48 -4.98 0.44
N ALA A 225 11.51 -5.74 0.80
CA ALA A 225 12.59 -6.12 -0.09
C ALA A 225 13.00 -7.59 0.14
N ARG A 226 13.88 -8.11 -0.72
CA ARG A 226 14.57 -9.36 -0.44
C ARG A 226 15.53 -9.18 0.74
N PRO A 227 15.84 -10.25 1.52
CA PRO A 227 16.76 -10.18 2.66
C PRO A 227 18.16 -9.64 2.30
N ASP A 228 18.69 -9.97 1.12
CA ASP A 228 19.97 -9.48 0.61
C ASP A 228 19.95 -7.98 0.24
N LYS A 229 18.78 -7.40 0.06
CA LYS A 229 18.55 -5.99 -0.31
C LYS A 229 18.06 -5.12 0.84
N LYS A 230 17.73 -5.69 2.00
CA LYS A 230 17.20 -4.92 3.14
C LYS A 230 18.15 -3.79 3.61
N ASP A 231 19.45 -3.99 3.40
CA ASP A 231 20.50 -3.05 3.80
C ASP A 231 21.10 -2.28 2.61
N ASP A 232 20.49 -2.33 1.42
CA ASP A 232 20.93 -1.58 0.25
C ASP A 232 20.95 -0.07 0.58
N PRO A 233 22.12 0.59 0.46
CA PRO A 233 22.25 2.00 0.82
C PRO A 233 21.34 2.93 -0.02
N ARG A 234 21.04 2.57 -1.28
CA ARG A 234 20.11 3.31 -2.13
C ARG A 234 18.68 3.24 -1.56
N LEU A 235 18.25 2.06 -1.11
CA LEU A 235 16.94 1.88 -0.50
C LEU A 235 16.83 2.64 0.82
N LYS A 236 17.84 2.56 1.68
CA LYS A 236 17.88 3.32 2.94
C LYS A 236 17.84 4.82 2.71
N ALA A 237 18.62 5.33 1.75
CA ALA A 237 18.60 6.74 1.39
C ALA A 237 17.22 7.20 0.88
N PHE A 238 16.57 6.39 0.05
CA PHE A 238 15.21 6.67 -0.42
C PHE A 238 14.19 6.68 0.73
N ILE A 239 14.27 5.71 1.64
CA ILE A 239 13.40 5.65 2.82
C ILE A 239 13.60 6.89 3.71
N GLN A 240 14.81 7.41 3.85
CA GLN A 240 15.06 8.67 4.56
C GLN A 240 14.40 9.87 3.87
N VAL A 241 14.43 9.94 2.53
CA VAL A 241 13.68 10.97 1.78
C VAL A 241 12.18 10.79 1.96
N PHE A 242 11.69 9.56 1.91
CA PHE A 242 10.29 9.24 2.14
C PHE A 242 9.83 9.64 3.55
N ASN A 243 10.69 9.52 4.56
CA ASN A 243 10.45 9.92 5.95
C ASN A 243 10.68 11.43 6.18
N SER A 244 10.47 12.27 5.20
CA SER A 244 10.65 13.72 5.34
C SER A 244 9.34 14.45 5.67
N PRO A 245 9.44 15.67 6.27
CA PRO A 245 8.26 16.51 6.52
C PRO A 245 7.47 16.82 5.26
N GLU A 246 8.14 17.00 4.12
CA GLU A 246 7.52 17.31 2.83
C GLU A 246 6.63 16.14 2.34
N VAL A 247 7.09 14.90 2.53
CA VAL A 247 6.30 13.72 2.17
C VAL A 247 5.11 13.56 3.12
N LYS A 248 5.30 13.80 4.42
CA LYS A 248 4.21 13.80 5.40
C LYS A 248 3.15 14.84 5.03
N GLN A 249 3.56 16.08 4.72
CA GLN A 249 2.66 17.14 4.27
C GLN A 249 1.92 16.74 2.98
N PHE A 250 2.60 16.12 2.02
CA PHE A 250 1.96 15.62 0.80
C PHE A 250 0.84 14.62 1.12
N ILE A 251 1.05 13.70 2.07
CA ILE A 251 0.01 12.75 2.49
C ILE A 251 -1.20 13.52 3.03
N GLU A 252 -0.98 14.45 3.95
CA GLU A 252 -2.03 15.22 4.62
C GLU A 252 -2.85 16.09 3.64
N GLU A 253 -2.20 16.68 2.64
CA GLU A 253 -2.83 17.60 1.69
C GLU A 253 -3.42 16.91 0.44
N LYS A 254 -2.72 15.92 -0.11
CA LYS A 254 -3.05 15.35 -1.43
C LYS A 254 -3.74 14.00 -1.36
N ILE A 255 -3.52 13.24 -0.29
CA ILE A 255 -4.17 11.96 -0.05
C ILE A 255 -4.73 11.85 1.39
N PRO A 256 -5.56 12.80 1.83
CA PRO A 256 -5.99 12.97 3.23
C PRO A 256 -6.80 11.78 3.78
N ALA A 257 -7.13 10.82 2.94
CA ALA A 257 -7.69 9.55 3.39
C ALA A 257 -6.63 8.67 4.09
N PHE A 258 -5.36 8.78 3.69
CA PHE A 258 -4.27 7.99 4.25
C PHE A 258 -3.75 8.58 5.57
N ILE A 259 -3.22 7.71 6.44
CA ILE A 259 -2.67 8.10 7.74
C ILE A 259 -1.15 7.91 7.69
N PRO A 260 -0.35 8.97 7.86
CA PRO A 260 1.11 8.83 8.00
C PRO A 260 1.46 7.99 9.22
N ALA A 261 2.43 7.08 9.11
CA ALA A 261 2.85 6.21 10.20
C ALA A 261 4.38 6.07 10.25
N GLY A 262 4.96 6.12 11.44
CA GLY A 262 6.39 5.96 11.66
C GLY A 262 7.25 7.12 11.13
N PHE A 263 6.66 8.25 10.77
CA PHE A 263 7.40 9.45 10.39
C PHE A 263 8.12 10.05 11.58
N SER A 264 9.35 10.51 11.37
CA SER A 264 10.08 11.29 12.36
C SER A 264 9.36 12.61 12.65
N SER A 265 9.34 12.97 13.91
CA SER A 265 8.80 14.26 14.38
C SER A 265 9.70 15.43 13.98
#